data_c37aa3e828aa882fa703a976fb04df2e
#
_entry.id   c37aa3e828aa882fa703a976fb04df2e
#
_cell.length_a   1.000
_cell.length_b   1.000
_cell.length_c   1.000
_cell.angle_alpha   90.00
_cell.angle_beta   90.00
_cell.angle_gamma   90.00
#
_symmetry.space_group_name_H-M   'P 1'
#
loop_
_entity.id
_entity.type
_entity.pdbx_description
1 polymer ?
#
loop_
_entity_poly.entity_id
_entity_poly.type
_entity_poly.pdbx_seq_one_letter_code
_entity_poly.pdbx_strand_id
1 'polypeptide(L)'
;ILDAEGEVVMTIPKNREDINISTLHYYFSSHLSHEFMHLNEWVSRGLEDPKEIKGCESIYIEGSIYGDAVDRIGYMLYVSLSYENNAFIQQAATMISKRKPENREQFMVYLKENPIYTFVETMLSYDTNIYLEEINNLDKDRIIQLNKIMMCYYSKDGIPKVKSIDKFLSDIDRKFKMTGEYLKRKLLRLITVV
;
A
#
# COMPACT_ATOMS: atom_id res chain seq x y z
N ILE A 1 4.73 8.26 8.07
CA ILE A 1 6.08 7.84 7.63
C ILE A 1 6.99 7.96 8.84
N LEU A 2 7.68 6.88 9.20
CA LEU A 2 8.76 6.88 10.18
C LEU A 2 10.00 7.42 9.48
N ASP A 3 10.59 8.48 10.03
CA ASP A 3 11.87 8.96 9.55
C ASP A 3 13.06 8.19 10.18
N ALA A 4 14.30 8.52 9.77
CA ALA A 4 15.51 7.86 10.27
C ALA A 4 15.76 8.09 11.79
N GLU A 5 15.03 9.02 12.40
CA GLU A 5 15.11 9.33 13.83
C GLU A 5 13.97 8.66 14.64
N GLY A 6 13.06 7.95 13.94
CA GLY A 6 11.93 7.26 14.55
C GLY A 6 10.74 8.18 14.84
N GLU A 7 10.67 9.35 14.20
CA GLU A 7 9.54 10.25 14.31
C GLU A 7 8.39 9.84 13.38
N VAL A 8 7.16 9.89 13.87
CA VAL A 8 5.95 9.71 13.06
C VAL A 8 5.44 11.07 12.62
N VAL A 9 5.66 11.42 11.36
CA VAL A 9 5.20 12.69 10.78
C VAL A 9 3.87 12.50 10.07
N MET A 10 2.85 13.23 10.53
CA MET A 10 1.55 13.27 9.87
C MET A 10 1.31 14.66 9.26
N THR A 11 1.14 14.71 7.94
CA THR A 11 0.78 15.94 7.23
C THR A 11 -0.73 16.09 7.17
N ILE A 12 -1.25 17.16 7.77
CA ILE A 12 -2.67 17.50 7.73
C ILE A 12 -2.87 18.61 6.68
N PRO A 13 -3.72 18.39 5.65
CA PRO A 13 -4.02 19.45 4.67
C PRO A 13 -4.66 20.66 5.34
N LYS A 14 -4.12 21.86 5.07
CA LYS A 14 -4.57 23.13 5.69
C LYS A 14 -6.02 23.53 5.39
N ASN A 15 -6.64 22.96 4.36
CA ASN A 15 -7.92 23.43 3.82
C ASN A 15 -9.11 22.51 4.15
N ARG A 16 -9.02 21.67 5.16
CA ARG A 16 -10.18 20.87 5.63
C ARG A 16 -10.77 21.51 6.87
N GLU A 17 -11.79 22.34 6.67
CA GLU A 17 -12.61 22.96 7.73
C GLU A 17 -13.40 21.91 8.55
N ASP A 18 -13.51 20.67 8.06
CA ASP A 18 -14.35 19.61 8.62
C ASP A 18 -13.64 18.64 9.56
N ILE A 19 -12.35 18.82 9.84
CA ILE A 19 -11.61 17.92 10.72
C ILE A 19 -11.83 18.33 12.17
N ASN A 20 -12.77 17.66 12.81
CA ASN A 20 -12.90 17.77 14.28
C ASN A 20 -11.85 16.92 15.00
N ILE A 21 -11.59 17.22 16.28
CA ILE A 21 -10.59 16.55 17.11
C ILE A 21 -10.80 15.01 17.17
N SER A 22 -12.05 14.56 17.22
CA SER A 22 -12.37 13.12 17.28
C SER A 22 -11.99 12.40 15.97
N THR A 23 -12.26 13.03 14.83
CA THR A 23 -11.88 12.53 13.50
C THR A 23 -10.36 12.48 13.38
N LEU A 24 -9.67 13.54 13.81
CA LEU A 24 -8.22 13.61 13.82
C LEU A 24 -7.60 12.50 14.68
N HIS A 25 -8.09 12.32 15.91
CA HIS A 25 -7.65 11.27 16.82
C HIS A 25 -7.90 9.86 16.25
N TYR A 26 -9.02 9.65 15.57
CA TYR A 26 -9.34 8.38 14.92
C TYR A 26 -8.34 8.04 13.82
N TYR A 27 -8.09 8.97 12.89
CA TYR A 27 -7.13 8.77 11.81
C TYR A 27 -5.69 8.66 12.33
N PHE A 28 -5.29 9.54 13.24
CA PHE A 28 -3.95 9.51 13.84
C PHE A 28 -3.66 8.15 14.48
N SER A 29 -4.58 7.64 15.31
CA SER A 29 -4.37 6.35 15.96
C SER A 29 -4.31 5.18 15.00
N SER A 30 -5.05 5.24 13.87
CA SER A 30 -5.02 4.19 12.86
C SER A 30 -3.72 4.19 12.06
N HIS A 31 -3.22 5.38 11.68
CA HIS A 31 -1.92 5.50 11.02
C HIS A 31 -0.77 5.14 11.97
N LEU A 32 -0.85 5.57 13.23
CA LEU A 32 0.14 5.19 14.23
C LEU A 32 0.20 3.67 14.42
N SER A 33 -0.93 2.96 14.41
CA SER A 33 -0.93 1.49 14.49
C SER A 33 -0.31 0.84 13.25
N HIS A 34 -0.43 1.46 12.07
CA HIS A 34 0.24 1.06 10.84
C HIS A 34 1.77 1.18 10.97
N GLU A 35 2.25 2.34 11.39
CA GLU A 35 3.69 2.59 11.55
C GLU A 35 4.31 1.73 12.67
N PHE A 36 3.58 1.48 13.77
CA PHE A 36 4.03 0.54 14.79
C PHE A 36 4.16 -0.90 14.30
N MET A 37 3.33 -1.32 13.34
CA MET A 37 3.51 -2.63 12.71
C MET A 37 4.85 -2.70 11.98
N HIS A 38 5.21 -1.66 11.22
CA HIS A 38 6.52 -1.59 10.55
C HIS A 38 7.67 -1.63 11.55
N LEU A 39 7.58 -0.85 12.62
CA LEU A 39 8.59 -0.85 13.68
C LEU A 39 8.74 -2.23 14.32
N ASN A 40 7.64 -2.91 14.66
CA ASN A 40 7.67 -4.25 15.23
C ASN A 40 8.29 -5.28 14.28
N GLU A 41 7.94 -5.23 12.99
CA GLU A 41 8.53 -6.11 12.00
C GLU A 41 10.02 -5.85 11.79
N TRP A 42 10.43 -4.59 11.75
CA TRP A 42 11.82 -4.19 11.63
C TRP A 42 12.65 -4.68 12.83
N VAL A 43 12.16 -4.45 14.06
CA VAL A 43 12.80 -4.95 15.29
C VAL A 43 12.86 -6.48 15.29
N SER A 44 11.80 -7.16 14.88
CA SER A 44 11.76 -8.62 14.84
C SER A 44 12.74 -9.25 13.85
N ARG A 45 13.14 -8.48 12.83
CA ARG A 45 14.19 -8.86 11.85
C ARG A 45 15.61 -8.48 12.28
N GLY A 46 15.79 -8.01 13.50
CA GLY A 46 17.10 -7.55 13.99
C GLY A 46 17.56 -6.24 13.36
N LEU A 47 16.60 -5.36 13.03
CA LEU A 47 16.82 -4.06 12.38
C LEU A 47 17.32 -4.19 10.92
N GLU A 48 17.05 -5.31 10.26
CA GLU A 48 17.36 -5.51 8.85
C GLU A 48 16.17 -5.12 7.96
N ASP A 49 16.45 -4.46 6.84
CA ASP A 49 15.42 -4.11 5.84
C ASP A 49 14.79 -5.37 5.22
N PRO A 50 13.51 -5.28 4.82
CA PRO A 50 12.84 -6.37 4.15
C PRO A 50 13.58 -6.79 2.87
N LYS A 51 13.80 -8.08 2.70
CA LYS A 51 14.48 -8.62 1.50
C LYS A 51 13.77 -8.27 0.19
N GLU A 52 12.46 -8.02 0.27
CA GLU A 52 11.59 -7.72 -0.88
C GLU A 52 11.91 -6.37 -1.55
N ILE A 53 12.52 -5.44 -0.81
CA ILE A 53 12.80 -4.09 -1.29
C ILE A 53 14.29 -3.75 -1.31
N LYS A 54 15.14 -4.66 -0.92
CA LYS A 54 16.58 -4.41 -0.83
C LYS A 54 17.16 -3.89 -2.15
N GLY A 55 17.54 -2.61 -2.17
CA GLY A 55 18.05 -1.92 -3.36
C GLY A 55 16.98 -1.30 -4.28
N CYS A 56 15.70 -1.38 -3.91
CA CYS A 56 14.58 -0.81 -4.68
C CYS A 56 13.67 0.10 -3.84
N GLU A 57 13.97 0.33 -2.58
CA GLU A 57 13.13 1.06 -1.62
C GLU A 57 12.75 2.45 -2.13
N SER A 58 13.72 3.24 -2.53
CA SER A 58 13.49 4.60 -3.00
C SER A 58 12.58 4.67 -4.23
N ILE A 59 12.61 3.64 -5.09
CA ILE A 59 11.85 3.61 -6.34
C ILE A 59 10.37 3.35 -6.09
N TYR A 60 10.05 2.52 -5.08
CA TYR A 60 8.65 2.19 -4.77
C TYR A 60 8.01 3.21 -3.82
N ILE A 61 8.76 3.74 -2.86
CA ILE A 61 8.27 4.70 -1.86
C ILE A 61 7.91 6.05 -2.48
N GLU A 62 8.56 6.45 -3.58
CA GLU A 62 8.24 7.68 -4.32
C GLU A 62 6.92 7.58 -5.11
N GLY A 63 6.31 6.39 -5.19
CA GLY A 63 5.06 6.17 -5.90
C GLY A 63 3.87 6.91 -5.26
N SER A 64 2.95 7.40 -6.09
CA SER A 64 1.74 8.11 -5.67
C SER A 64 0.53 7.71 -6.51
N ILE A 65 -0.62 7.54 -5.88
CA ILE A 65 -1.89 7.32 -6.59
C ILE A 65 -2.36 8.53 -7.41
N TYR A 66 -1.81 9.70 -7.12
CA TYR A 66 -2.16 10.97 -7.76
C TYR A 66 -1.18 11.41 -8.84
N GLY A 67 -0.12 10.64 -9.06
CA GLY A 67 0.89 10.91 -10.07
C GLY A 67 0.53 10.36 -11.46
N ASP A 68 1.52 10.36 -12.35
CA ASP A 68 1.40 9.72 -13.67
C ASP A 68 1.45 8.17 -13.58
N ALA A 69 1.45 7.49 -14.74
CA ALA A 69 1.48 6.03 -14.78
C ALA A 69 2.67 5.42 -14.02
N VAL A 70 3.84 6.08 -14.04
CA VAL A 70 5.05 5.60 -13.36
C VAL A 70 4.88 5.64 -11.85
N ASP A 71 4.34 6.76 -11.32
CA ASP A 71 4.08 6.91 -9.89
C ASP A 71 3.04 5.92 -9.40
N ARG A 72 1.96 5.73 -10.18
CA ARG A 72 0.91 4.76 -9.82
C ARG A 72 1.41 3.32 -9.86
N ILE A 73 2.24 2.95 -10.82
CA ILE A 73 2.90 1.64 -10.87
C ILE A 73 3.81 1.43 -9.66
N GLY A 74 4.63 2.43 -9.31
CA GLY A 74 5.46 2.40 -8.12
C GLY A 74 4.62 2.18 -6.86
N TYR A 75 3.52 2.93 -6.71
CA TYR A 75 2.58 2.78 -5.60
C TYR A 75 1.94 1.38 -5.53
N MET A 76 1.50 0.83 -6.68
CA MET A 76 0.93 -0.54 -6.72
C MET A 76 1.95 -1.58 -6.24
N LEU A 77 3.21 -1.43 -6.61
CA LEU A 77 4.27 -2.31 -6.14
C LEU A 77 4.54 -2.15 -4.65
N TYR A 78 4.60 -0.92 -4.16
CA TYR A 78 4.77 -0.59 -2.75
C TYR A 78 3.69 -1.25 -1.87
N VAL A 79 2.42 -0.99 -2.17
CA VAL A 79 1.31 -1.56 -1.39
C VAL A 79 1.16 -3.08 -1.54
N SER A 80 1.85 -3.68 -2.51
CA SER A 80 1.90 -5.14 -2.69
C SER A 80 3.02 -5.82 -1.90
N LEU A 81 3.78 -5.08 -1.11
CA LEU A 81 4.81 -5.64 -0.22
C LEU A 81 4.15 -6.32 0.99
N SER A 82 4.74 -7.41 1.44
CA SER A 82 4.12 -8.23 2.50
C SER A 82 4.01 -7.48 3.84
N TYR A 83 4.99 -6.66 4.17
CA TYR A 83 4.97 -5.88 5.40
C TYR A 83 3.91 -4.75 5.36
N GLU A 84 3.66 -4.14 4.19
CA GLU A 84 2.58 -3.18 4.01
C GLU A 84 1.21 -3.85 4.22
N ASN A 85 1.05 -5.08 3.74
CA ASN A 85 -0.18 -5.84 3.92
C ASN A 85 -0.52 -6.04 5.39
N ASN A 86 0.47 -6.37 6.23
CA ASN A 86 0.27 -6.54 7.66
C ASN A 86 -0.12 -5.21 8.33
N ALA A 87 0.54 -4.13 7.94
CA ALA A 87 0.24 -2.79 8.44
C ALA A 87 -1.19 -2.33 8.06
N PHE A 88 -1.65 -2.57 6.83
CA PHE A 88 -3.04 -2.29 6.42
C PHE A 88 -4.06 -3.10 7.22
N ILE A 89 -3.80 -4.39 7.48
CA ILE A 89 -4.70 -5.22 8.29
C ILE A 89 -4.78 -4.68 9.71
N GLN A 90 -3.64 -4.32 10.32
CA GLN A 90 -3.60 -3.74 11.66
C GLN A 90 -4.31 -2.38 11.72
N GLN A 91 -4.11 -1.53 10.72
CA GLN A 91 -4.80 -0.25 10.61
C GLN A 91 -6.32 -0.43 10.55
N ALA A 92 -6.80 -1.33 9.69
CA ALA A 92 -8.22 -1.63 9.58
C ALA A 92 -8.80 -2.20 10.88
N ALA A 93 -8.08 -3.12 11.53
CA ALA A 93 -8.48 -3.70 12.81
C ALA A 93 -8.63 -2.62 13.89
N THR A 94 -7.67 -1.68 13.96
CA THR A 94 -7.72 -0.54 14.89
C THR A 94 -8.91 0.36 14.62
N MET A 95 -9.18 0.66 13.35
CA MET A 95 -10.32 1.50 12.96
C MET A 95 -11.67 0.86 13.33
N ILE A 96 -11.82 -0.45 13.09
CA ILE A 96 -13.06 -1.18 13.39
C ILE A 96 -13.24 -1.34 14.90
N SER A 97 -12.19 -1.70 15.64
CA SER A 97 -12.27 -1.91 17.10
C SER A 97 -12.68 -0.66 17.86
N LYS A 98 -12.28 0.52 17.39
CA LYS A 98 -12.70 1.81 17.97
C LYS A 98 -14.19 2.09 17.84
N ARG A 99 -14.84 1.50 16.83
CA ARG A 99 -16.30 1.60 16.62
C ARG A 99 -17.09 0.60 17.48
N LYS A 100 -16.40 -0.32 18.19
CA LYS A 100 -16.95 -1.29 19.14
C LYS A 100 -18.16 -2.05 18.58
N PRO A 101 -17.99 -2.85 17.50
CA PRO A 101 -19.09 -3.63 16.97
C PRO A 101 -19.60 -4.63 18.03
N GLU A 102 -20.90 -4.66 18.26
CA GLU A 102 -21.54 -5.54 19.24
C GLU A 102 -21.85 -6.94 18.68
N ASN A 103 -21.88 -7.04 17.35
CA ASN A 103 -22.20 -8.27 16.67
C ASN A 103 -21.61 -8.31 15.25
N ARG A 104 -21.75 -9.48 14.60
CA ARG A 104 -21.23 -9.73 13.27
C ARG A 104 -21.79 -8.78 12.19
N GLU A 105 -23.05 -8.40 12.30
CA GLU A 105 -23.69 -7.53 11.29
C GLU A 105 -23.11 -6.13 11.37
N GLN A 106 -23.01 -5.57 12.56
CA GLN A 106 -22.34 -4.27 12.77
C GLN A 106 -20.88 -4.29 12.35
N PHE A 107 -20.16 -5.39 12.66
CA PHE A 107 -18.80 -5.55 12.18
C PHE A 107 -18.72 -5.46 10.66
N MET A 108 -19.59 -6.17 9.94
CA MET A 108 -19.60 -6.17 8.47
C MET A 108 -19.95 -4.80 7.89
N VAL A 109 -20.83 -4.03 8.53
CA VAL A 109 -21.10 -2.64 8.13
C VAL A 109 -19.84 -1.80 8.29
N TYR A 110 -19.19 -1.85 9.46
CA TYR A 110 -17.99 -1.08 9.74
C TYR A 110 -16.81 -1.47 8.85
N LEU A 111 -16.70 -2.75 8.53
CA LEU A 111 -15.68 -3.23 7.58
C LEU A 111 -15.92 -2.65 6.18
N LYS A 112 -17.14 -2.68 5.67
CA LYS A 112 -17.46 -2.14 4.33
C LYS A 112 -17.26 -0.62 4.23
N GLU A 113 -17.46 0.09 5.32
CA GLU A 113 -17.21 1.54 5.42
C GLU A 113 -15.73 1.89 5.66
N ASN A 114 -14.89 0.88 5.91
CA ASN A 114 -13.47 1.09 6.19
C ASN A 114 -12.72 1.47 4.91
N PRO A 115 -11.92 2.56 4.91
CA PRO A 115 -11.16 2.98 3.73
C PRO A 115 -10.22 1.91 3.19
N ILE A 116 -9.63 1.09 4.07
CA ILE A 116 -8.76 -0.02 3.66
C ILE A 116 -9.56 -1.09 2.90
N TYR A 117 -10.79 -1.39 3.31
CA TYR A 117 -11.64 -2.34 2.60
C TYR A 117 -12.06 -1.79 1.23
N THR A 118 -12.42 -0.50 1.14
CA THR A 118 -12.72 0.16 -0.14
C THR A 118 -11.50 0.14 -1.06
N PHE A 119 -10.31 0.38 -0.53
CA PHE A 119 -9.07 0.27 -1.29
C PHE A 119 -8.84 -1.15 -1.82
N VAL A 120 -9.09 -2.17 -1.01
CA VAL A 120 -9.00 -3.59 -1.43
C VAL A 120 -9.99 -3.91 -2.57
N GLU A 121 -11.22 -3.41 -2.52
CA GLU A 121 -12.18 -3.56 -3.63
C GLU A 121 -11.67 -2.89 -4.91
N THR A 122 -11.03 -1.73 -4.78
CA THR A 122 -10.37 -1.05 -5.91
C THR A 122 -9.24 -1.90 -6.49
N MET A 123 -8.40 -2.51 -5.64
CA MET A 123 -7.33 -3.42 -6.12
C MET A 123 -7.88 -4.58 -6.95
N LEU A 124 -9.02 -5.13 -6.57
CA LEU A 124 -9.63 -6.27 -7.25
C LEU A 124 -10.25 -5.91 -8.61
N SER A 125 -10.72 -4.68 -8.76
CA SER A 125 -11.34 -4.18 -10.00
C SER A 125 -10.37 -3.45 -10.92
N TYR A 126 -9.10 -3.32 -10.53
CA TYR A 126 -8.12 -2.52 -11.25
C TYR A 126 -7.74 -3.15 -12.60
N ASP A 127 -7.43 -2.30 -13.58
CA ASP A 127 -6.92 -2.71 -14.89
C ASP A 127 -5.72 -1.83 -15.27
N THR A 128 -4.54 -2.41 -15.32
CA THR A 128 -3.32 -1.69 -15.66
C THR A 128 -3.18 -1.35 -17.14
N ASN A 129 -4.02 -1.89 -18.00
CA ASN A 129 -3.98 -1.57 -19.44
C ASN A 129 -4.30 -0.10 -19.71
N ILE A 130 -5.00 0.58 -18.78
CA ILE A 130 -5.26 2.03 -18.86
C ILE A 130 -3.96 2.85 -18.95
N TYR A 131 -2.84 2.31 -18.49
CA TYR A 131 -1.55 3.01 -18.51
C TYR A 131 -0.79 2.94 -19.83
N LEU A 132 -1.18 2.05 -20.75
CA LEU A 132 -0.43 1.88 -22.01
C LEU A 132 -0.36 3.16 -22.83
N GLU A 133 -1.47 3.88 -22.96
CA GLU A 133 -1.49 5.15 -23.69
C GLU A 133 -0.65 6.22 -23.00
N GLU A 134 -0.75 6.32 -21.68
CA GLU A 134 0.03 7.28 -20.90
C GLU A 134 1.54 6.98 -20.97
N ILE A 135 1.92 5.71 -20.87
CA ILE A 135 3.32 5.27 -20.95
C ILE A 135 3.92 5.60 -22.33
N ASN A 136 3.15 5.48 -23.40
CA ASN A 136 3.60 5.83 -24.75
C ASN A 136 3.86 7.33 -24.93
N ASN A 137 3.33 8.17 -24.05
CA ASN A 137 3.49 9.63 -24.09
C ASN A 137 4.44 10.17 -23.00
N LEU A 138 5.11 9.29 -22.25
CA LEU A 138 6.07 9.69 -21.21
C LEU A 138 7.29 10.39 -21.82
N ASP A 139 7.81 11.37 -21.08
CA ASP A 139 9.09 11.97 -21.39
C ASP A 139 10.28 11.00 -21.11
N LYS A 140 11.47 11.41 -21.54
CA LYS A 140 12.67 10.57 -21.43
C LYS A 140 13.02 10.21 -19.98
N ASP A 141 12.85 11.13 -19.04
CA ASP A 141 13.24 10.93 -17.64
C ASP A 141 12.28 9.95 -16.95
N ARG A 142 10.99 10.05 -17.27
CA ARG A 142 9.97 9.12 -16.79
C ARG A 142 10.13 7.71 -17.38
N ILE A 143 10.53 7.60 -18.66
CA ILE A 143 10.89 6.31 -19.27
C ILE A 143 12.08 5.67 -18.56
N ILE A 144 13.11 6.45 -18.22
CA ILE A 144 14.25 5.96 -17.43
C ILE A 144 13.81 5.45 -16.06
N GLN A 145 12.93 6.16 -15.39
CA GLN A 145 12.39 5.76 -14.09
C GLN A 145 11.56 4.48 -14.20
N LEU A 146 10.69 4.38 -15.19
CA LEU A 146 9.91 3.16 -15.47
C LEU A 146 10.82 1.95 -15.71
N ASN A 147 11.88 2.13 -16.50
CA ASN A 147 12.86 1.07 -16.74
C ASN A 147 13.58 0.64 -15.46
N LYS A 148 13.91 1.57 -14.56
CA LYS A 148 14.49 1.24 -13.25
C LYS A 148 13.51 0.38 -12.42
N ILE A 149 12.22 0.76 -12.38
CA ILE A 149 11.18 -0.02 -11.69
C ILE A 149 11.08 -1.43 -12.27
N MET A 150 11.04 -1.55 -13.60
CA MET A 150 11.00 -2.85 -14.30
C MET A 150 12.23 -3.72 -13.98
N MET A 151 13.41 -3.13 -14.01
CA MET A 151 14.66 -3.82 -13.66
C MET A 151 14.63 -4.31 -12.23
N CYS A 152 14.22 -3.50 -11.27
CA CYS A 152 14.06 -3.89 -9.87
C CYS A 152 13.05 -5.03 -9.71
N TYR A 153 11.90 -4.94 -10.36
CA TYR A 153 10.84 -5.95 -10.27
C TYR A 153 11.28 -7.33 -10.78
N TYR A 154 12.06 -7.37 -11.87
CA TYR A 154 12.51 -8.62 -12.47
C TYR A 154 13.92 -9.05 -12.05
N SER A 155 14.62 -8.25 -11.24
CA SER A 155 15.95 -8.61 -10.75
C SER A 155 15.84 -9.80 -9.81
N LYS A 156 16.56 -10.88 -10.11
CA LYS A 156 16.89 -11.94 -9.18
C LYS A 156 18.39 -11.94 -9.02
N ASP A 157 18.87 -11.87 -7.79
CA ASP A 157 20.29 -11.94 -7.47
C ASP A 157 21.14 -10.85 -8.18
N GLY A 158 20.56 -9.67 -8.42
CA GLY A 158 21.23 -8.54 -9.08
C GLY A 158 21.34 -8.66 -10.60
N ILE A 159 20.78 -9.68 -11.23
CA ILE A 159 20.79 -9.85 -12.68
C ILE A 159 19.48 -9.35 -13.26
N PRO A 160 19.46 -8.18 -13.97
CA PRO A 160 18.25 -7.64 -14.56
C PRO A 160 17.76 -8.52 -15.69
N LYS A 161 16.47 -8.87 -15.68
CA LYS A 161 15.79 -9.52 -16.80
C LYS A 161 14.91 -8.49 -17.49
N VAL A 162 15.23 -8.19 -18.75
CA VAL A 162 14.41 -7.29 -19.59
C VAL A 162 13.20 -8.07 -20.08
N LYS A 163 12.00 -7.53 -19.84
CA LYS A 163 10.74 -8.02 -20.42
C LYS A 163 10.00 -6.88 -21.10
N SER A 164 9.01 -7.20 -21.95
CA SER A 164 8.18 -6.18 -22.57
C SER A 164 7.34 -5.44 -21.54
N ILE A 165 6.94 -4.21 -21.86
CA ILE A 165 6.06 -3.39 -21.02
C ILE A 165 4.71 -4.08 -20.78
N ASP A 166 4.11 -4.69 -21.80
CA ASP A 166 2.85 -5.42 -21.69
C ASP A 166 2.95 -6.56 -20.68
N LYS A 167 4.05 -7.32 -20.74
CA LYS A 167 4.30 -8.39 -19.78
C LYS A 167 4.47 -7.84 -18.36
N PHE A 168 5.15 -6.72 -18.22
CA PHE A 168 5.34 -6.06 -16.93
C PHE A 168 4.01 -5.59 -16.34
N LEU A 169 3.18 -4.90 -17.11
CA LEU A 169 1.86 -4.45 -16.68
C LEU A 169 0.95 -5.62 -16.28
N SER A 170 0.94 -6.68 -17.10
CA SER A 170 0.18 -7.90 -16.77
C SER A 170 0.65 -8.57 -15.48
N ASP A 171 1.97 -8.61 -15.22
CA ASP A 171 2.51 -9.18 -13.99
C ASP A 171 2.19 -8.31 -12.76
N ILE A 172 2.21 -6.97 -12.89
CA ILE A 172 1.79 -6.04 -11.84
C ILE A 172 0.30 -6.18 -11.55
N ASP A 173 -0.54 -6.17 -12.58
CA ASP A 173 -1.99 -6.34 -12.45
C ASP A 173 -2.33 -7.61 -11.66
N ARG A 174 -1.72 -8.71 -12.06
CA ARG A 174 -1.89 -9.99 -11.35
C ARG A 174 -1.42 -9.91 -9.91
N LYS A 175 -0.23 -9.32 -9.63
CA LYS A 175 0.29 -9.20 -8.27
C LYS A 175 -0.62 -8.34 -7.41
N PHE A 176 -1.08 -7.22 -7.94
CA PHE A 176 -1.96 -6.27 -7.25
C PHE A 176 -3.30 -6.92 -6.87
N LYS A 177 -3.94 -7.63 -7.81
CA LYS A 177 -5.18 -8.38 -7.56
C LYS A 177 -4.98 -9.50 -6.54
N MET A 178 -3.91 -10.28 -6.65
CA MET A 178 -3.59 -11.32 -5.65
C MET A 178 -3.38 -10.73 -4.25
N THR A 179 -2.77 -9.56 -4.14
CA THR A 179 -2.63 -8.83 -2.88
C THR A 179 -4.01 -8.40 -2.36
N GLY A 180 -4.87 -7.85 -3.21
CA GLY A 180 -6.25 -7.49 -2.86
C GLY A 180 -7.05 -8.70 -2.33
N GLU A 181 -6.96 -9.85 -2.98
CA GLU A 181 -7.60 -11.10 -2.51
C GLU A 181 -7.06 -11.56 -1.15
N TYR A 182 -5.75 -11.47 -0.96
CA TYR A 182 -5.12 -11.79 0.32
C TYR A 182 -5.62 -10.89 1.44
N LEU A 183 -5.59 -9.57 1.23
CA LEU A 183 -6.07 -8.57 2.19
C LEU A 183 -7.56 -8.77 2.49
N LYS A 184 -8.41 -8.95 1.48
CA LYS A 184 -9.84 -9.20 1.66
C LYS A 184 -10.10 -10.39 2.57
N ARG A 185 -9.42 -11.51 2.33
CA ARG A 185 -9.53 -12.72 3.18
C ARG A 185 -9.09 -12.46 4.62
N LYS A 186 -8.01 -11.69 4.81
CA LYS A 186 -7.52 -11.35 6.16
C LYS A 186 -8.46 -10.41 6.90
N LEU A 187 -8.97 -9.37 6.22
CA LEU A 187 -9.95 -8.44 6.80
C LEU A 187 -11.24 -9.14 7.21
N LEU A 188 -11.75 -10.05 6.38
CA LEU A 188 -12.92 -10.85 6.73
C LEU A 188 -12.70 -11.78 7.93
N ARG A 189 -11.47 -12.22 8.18
CA ARG A 189 -11.14 -13.02 9.37
C ARG A 189 -11.12 -12.23 10.66
N LEU A 190 -11.01 -10.91 10.64
CA LEU A 190 -11.08 -10.08 11.84
C LEU A 190 -12.43 -10.23 12.56
N ILE A 191 -13.47 -10.68 11.86
CA ILE A 191 -14.79 -10.95 12.44
C ILE A 191 -14.79 -12.05 13.51
N THR A 192 -13.81 -12.96 13.48
CA THR A 192 -13.73 -14.06 14.45
C THR A 192 -13.19 -13.61 15.81
N VAL A 193 -12.79 -12.35 15.93
CA VAL A 193 -12.22 -11.76 17.15
C VAL A 193 -13.27 -10.93 17.90
N VAL A 194 -14.46 -10.76 17.33
CA VAL A 194 -15.64 -10.08 17.89
C VAL A 194 -16.68 -11.15 18.25
#